data_68e9d6f139071dbdd56377b904b316d7
#
_entry.id   68e9d6f139071dbdd56377b904b316d7
#
_cell.length_a   1.000
_cell.length_b   1.000
_cell.length_c   1.000
_cell.angle_alpha   90.00
_cell.angle_beta   90.00
_cell.angle_gamma   90.00
#
_symmetry.space_group_name_H-M   'P 1'
#
loop_
_entity.id
_entity.type
_entity.pdbx_description
1 polymer ?
#
loop_
_entity_poly.entity_id
_entity_poly.type
_entity_poly.pdbx_seq_one_letter_code
_entity_poly.pdbx_strand_id
1 'polypeptide(L)'
;CPPDIAEQAKARGMNAKLVNMADYKPAKLKDETHIAIVVSTYGEGEPPESVQKLYDFVASKKAPKLNGTQIAVLGLGDTSYEFFCQTALDFEERLVALGATVAVERALLDVDYDDHAPAWITGALDTLEPEMKAKAPATNVVPLVAPKASEFNKKNPFSAEVRVVQKITGRDSTKDVRHLEISLEGSGLSYRPGDALGVYFQNDPAEVDAVLVALKLSDDALRTALIEEYELTQSYPGFVTAYAEATGNAELTALAHDKAALRAYLEPRQIFDILREHPAEITADALTACLRKMQPRLYSIASSQAEVEDEVHLTLGVVEYDAHGRTHLGGASGFLGRRIEDGDTVRVFVEENDGFRLPAPDVPTIMIGPGTGIAPFRAFLQERDAAEAEGDNWLFFGNPHFTQDFLYQTELQGYLKSGLLNKLSVAFSRDQADKIYVQDRIRENGAELVAWLDGGAHLYVCGDATRMAKDVHQALLDILTDAGKDAEAYLADLRDAGRYQRDVY
;
A
#
# COMPACT_ATOMS: atom_id res chain seq x y z
N CYS A 1 13.14 -7.61 1.90
CA CYS A 1 13.28 -8.85 2.72
C CYS A 1 13.30 -10.16 1.93
N PRO A 2 12.32 -10.55 1.07
CA PRO A 2 12.37 -11.86 0.41
C PRO A 2 13.59 -12.06 -0.50
N PRO A 3 14.02 -11.10 -1.34
CA PRO A 3 15.25 -11.20 -2.11
C PRO A 3 16.47 -11.39 -1.22
N ASP A 4 16.57 -10.64 -0.12
CA ASP A 4 17.70 -10.71 0.81
C ASP A 4 17.86 -12.10 1.43
N ILE A 5 16.75 -12.76 1.79
CA ILE A 5 16.76 -14.14 2.31
C ILE A 5 17.32 -15.11 1.26
N ALA A 6 16.82 -15.01 0.02
CA ALA A 6 17.24 -15.91 -1.06
C ALA A 6 18.71 -15.73 -1.44
N GLU A 7 19.18 -14.49 -1.49
CA GLU A 7 20.59 -14.16 -1.78
C GLU A 7 21.53 -14.66 -0.67
N GLN A 8 21.22 -14.40 0.59
CA GLN A 8 21.99 -14.88 1.71
C GLN A 8 21.98 -16.41 1.82
N ALA A 9 20.84 -17.06 1.60
CA ALA A 9 20.75 -18.51 1.56
C ALA A 9 21.66 -19.09 0.46
N LYS A 10 21.62 -18.50 -0.74
CA LYS A 10 22.47 -18.88 -1.88
C LYS A 10 23.95 -18.66 -1.56
N ALA A 11 24.32 -17.52 -0.97
CA ALA A 11 25.69 -17.23 -0.57
C ALA A 11 26.24 -18.24 0.46
N ARG A 12 25.36 -18.82 1.29
CA ARG A 12 25.68 -19.89 2.24
C ARG A 12 25.67 -21.30 1.62
N GLY A 13 25.39 -21.42 0.31
CA GLY A 13 25.33 -22.70 -0.40
C GLY A 13 24.05 -23.51 -0.14
N MET A 14 22.98 -22.86 0.34
CA MET A 14 21.67 -23.49 0.52
C MET A 14 20.92 -23.53 -0.82
N ASN A 15 20.19 -24.61 -1.08
CA ASN A 15 19.34 -24.71 -2.27
C ASN A 15 17.95 -24.09 -1.98
N ALA A 16 17.92 -22.77 -1.92
CA ALA A 16 16.69 -21.99 -1.71
C ALA A 16 16.18 -21.42 -3.02
N LYS A 17 14.86 -21.46 -3.21
CA LYS A 17 14.16 -20.87 -4.35
C LYS A 17 13.22 -19.76 -3.85
N LEU A 18 13.44 -18.53 -4.33
CA LEU A 18 12.47 -17.44 -4.15
C LEU A 18 11.33 -17.63 -5.14
N VAL A 19 10.10 -17.58 -4.64
CA VAL A 19 8.87 -17.67 -5.45
C VAL A 19 7.89 -16.61 -4.97
N ASN A 20 7.35 -15.81 -5.88
CA ASN A 20 6.21 -14.97 -5.56
C ASN A 20 5.01 -15.87 -5.24
N MET A 21 4.26 -15.57 -4.17
CA MET A 21 3.11 -16.39 -3.77
C MET A 21 2.00 -16.40 -4.81
N ALA A 22 1.88 -15.34 -5.63
CA ALA A 22 0.97 -15.29 -6.78
C ALA A 22 1.27 -16.41 -7.79
N ASP A 23 2.54 -16.71 -8.01
CA ASP A 23 3.00 -17.72 -8.98
C ASP A 23 3.13 -19.12 -8.39
N TYR A 24 3.02 -19.22 -7.05
CA TYR A 24 3.18 -20.50 -6.38
C TYR A 24 1.98 -21.40 -6.61
N LYS A 25 2.23 -22.62 -7.08
CA LYS A 25 1.18 -23.63 -7.25
C LYS A 25 0.91 -24.34 -5.92
N PRO A 26 -0.21 -24.06 -5.22
CA PRO A 26 -0.45 -24.57 -3.86
C PRO A 26 -0.36 -26.09 -3.72
N ALA A 27 -0.67 -26.84 -4.77
CA ALA A 27 -0.54 -28.30 -4.79
C ALA A 27 0.91 -28.82 -4.60
N LYS A 28 1.92 -27.95 -4.78
CA LYS A 28 3.34 -28.29 -4.55
C LYS A 28 3.74 -28.24 -3.07
N LEU A 29 2.93 -27.67 -2.20
CA LEU A 29 3.21 -27.65 -0.75
C LEU A 29 3.59 -29.02 -0.18
N LYS A 30 2.98 -30.09 -0.69
CA LYS A 30 3.26 -31.48 -0.25
C LYS A 30 4.69 -31.94 -0.54
N ASP A 31 5.38 -31.28 -1.47
CA ASP A 31 6.72 -31.64 -1.92
C ASP A 31 7.82 -30.79 -1.22
N GLU A 32 7.41 -29.78 -0.44
CA GLU A 32 8.32 -28.88 0.25
C GLU A 32 8.75 -29.46 1.60
N THR A 33 10.04 -29.38 1.88
CA THR A 33 10.62 -29.80 3.17
C THR A 33 10.87 -28.64 4.12
N HIS A 34 11.12 -27.45 3.56
CA HIS A 34 11.35 -26.21 4.30
C HIS A 34 10.61 -25.08 3.58
N ILE A 35 9.87 -24.27 4.33
CA ILE A 35 9.10 -23.14 3.80
C ILE A 35 9.39 -21.92 4.67
N ALA A 36 9.96 -20.87 4.06
CA ALA A 36 10.06 -19.56 4.68
C ALA A 36 8.99 -18.64 4.04
N ILE A 37 8.07 -18.14 4.87
CA ILE A 37 7.01 -17.22 4.44
C ILE A 37 7.36 -15.82 4.92
N VAL A 38 7.35 -14.85 4.01
CA VAL A 38 7.39 -13.42 4.31
C VAL A 38 6.13 -12.80 3.75
N VAL A 39 5.30 -12.23 4.59
CA VAL A 39 3.98 -11.76 4.18
C VAL A 39 3.56 -10.51 4.94
N SER A 40 2.95 -9.55 4.23
CA SER A 40 2.31 -8.39 4.82
C SER A 40 0.82 -8.67 5.11
N THR A 41 0.22 -7.79 5.91
CA THR A 41 -1.21 -7.79 6.20
C THR A 41 -1.80 -6.51 5.67
N TYR A 42 -2.95 -6.60 4.99
CA TYR A 42 -3.68 -5.47 4.44
C TYR A 42 -5.02 -5.26 5.17
N GLY A 43 -5.56 -4.06 5.04
CA GLY A 43 -6.89 -3.71 5.50
C GLY A 43 -7.16 -4.12 6.94
N GLU A 44 -8.20 -4.89 7.16
CA GLU A 44 -8.65 -5.38 8.47
C GLU A 44 -8.13 -6.81 8.77
N GLY A 45 -6.88 -7.11 8.43
CA GLY A 45 -6.26 -8.41 8.70
C GLY A 45 -6.22 -9.34 7.49
N GLU A 46 -6.59 -8.84 6.32
CA GLU A 46 -6.66 -9.62 5.09
C GLU A 46 -5.28 -9.84 4.47
N PRO A 47 -5.04 -10.96 3.78
CA PRO A 47 -3.81 -11.15 3.02
C PRO A 47 -3.80 -10.24 1.78
N PRO A 48 -2.61 -9.83 1.30
CA PRO A 48 -2.47 -9.22 -0.01
C PRO A 48 -3.09 -10.09 -1.10
N GLU A 49 -3.65 -9.50 -2.16
CA GLU A 49 -4.28 -10.27 -3.25
C GLU A 49 -3.37 -11.33 -3.87
N SER A 50 -2.10 -10.99 -4.04
CA SER A 50 -1.08 -11.93 -4.55
C SER A 50 -0.90 -13.18 -3.68
N VAL A 51 -1.36 -13.14 -2.44
CA VAL A 51 -1.24 -14.21 -1.43
C VAL A 51 -2.54 -14.98 -1.25
N GLN A 52 -3.69 -14.39 -1.61
CA GLN A 52 -5.04 -14.89 -1.33
C GLN A 52 -5.23 -16.37 -1.72
N LYS A 53 -4.77 -16.75 -2.90
CA LYS A 53 -4.90 -18.11 -3.40
C LYS A 53 -4.23 -19.17 -2.52
N LEU A 54 -3.01 -18.89 -2.05
CA LEU A 54 -2.28 -19.80 -1.16
C LEU A 54 -2.92 -19.79 0.25
N TYR A 55 -3.33 -18.61 0.71
CA TYR A 55 -3.97 -18.42 2.00
C TYR A 55 -5.28 -19.19 2.14
N ASP A 56 -6.14 -19.16 1.11
CA ASP A 56 -7.40 -19.92 1.09
C ASP A 56 -7.14 -21.43 0.94
N PHE A 57 -6.15 -21.79 0.13
CA PHE A 57 -5.81 -23.19 -0.08
C PHE A 57 -5.38 -23.88 1.21
N VAL A 58 -4.50 -23.25 2.02
CA VAL A 58 -4.03 -23.84 3.29
C VAL A 58 -5.13 -23.95 4.34
N ALA A 59 -6.20 -23.15 4.23
CA ALA A 59 -7.40 -23.27 5.05
C ALA A 59 -8.39 -24.34 4.54
N SER A 60 -8.25 -24.79 3.30
CA SER A 60 -9.21 -25.65 2.64
C SER A 60 -9.02 -27.14 3.00
N LYS A 61 -10.06 -27.94 2.80
CA LYS A 61 -9.98 -29.42 2.93
C LYS A 61 -9.07 -30.09 1.89
N LYS A 62 -8.62 -29.34 0.86
CA LYS A 62 -7.72 -29.82 -0.20
C LYS A 62 -6.25 -29.68 0.18
N ALA A 63 -5.95 -28.95 1.27
CA ALA A 63 -4.59 -28.76 1.74
C ALA A 63 -3.93 -30.09 2.12
N PRO A 64 -2.68 -30.35 1.69
CA PRO A 64 -1.98 -31.58 2.01
C PRO A 64 -1.55 -31.63 3.48
N LYS A 65 -1.30 -32.82 4.00
CA LYS A 65 -0.57 -32.95 5.27
C LYS A 65 0.90 -32.61 5.08
N LEU A 66 1.44 -31.82 6.00
CA LEU A 66 2.80 -31.27 5.96
C LEU A 66 3.71 -31.91 7.03
N ASN A 67 3.46 -33.20 7.34
CA ASN A 67 4.28 -33.90 8.33
C ASN A 67 5.74 -33.97 7.86
N GLY A 68 6.65 -33.40 8.66
CA GLY A 68 8.09 -33.33 8.35
C GLY A 68 8.50 -32.10 7.55
N THR A 69 7.57 -31.18 7.24
CA THR A 69 7.90 -29.86 6.69
C THR A 69 8.24 -28.90 7.81
N GLN A 70 9.33 -28.18 7.68
CA GLN A 70 9.75 -27.13 8.60
C GLN A 70 9.34 -25.76 8.07
N ILE A 71 8.85 -24.89 8.96
CA ILE A 71 8.39 -23.55 8.56
C ILE A 71 9.07 -22.46 9.37
N ALA A 72 9.28 -21.30 8.73
CA ALA A 72 9.69 -20.04 9.33
C ALA A 72 8.78 -18.92 8.78
N VAL A 73 8.26 -18.05 9.65
CA VAL A 73 7.30 -17.01 9.24
C VAL A 73 7.78 -15.65 9.71
N LEU A 74 7.82 -14.70 8.76
CA LEU A 74 8.07 -13.28 8.99
C LEU A 74 6.84 -12.49 8.56
N GLY A 75 6.16 -11.88 9.51
CA GLY A 75 5.03 -10.99 9.29
C GLY A 75 5.49 -9.53 9.21
N LEU A 76 4.95 -8.81 8.23
CA LEU A 76 5.11 -7.38 8.08
C LEU A 76 3.75 -6.71 8.31
N GLY A 77 3.72 -5.67 9.12
CA GLY A 77 2.47 -4.98 9.45
C GLY A 77 2.70 -3.55 9.92
N ASP A 78 1.66 -2.94 10.43
CA ASP A 78 1.70 -1.65 11.12
C ASP A 78 0.91 -1.79 12.42
N THR A 79 1.55 -1.54 13.55
CA THR A 79 0.94 -1.66 14.89
C THR A 79 -0.17 -0.64 15.13
N SER A 80 -0.34 0.37 14.29
CA SER A 80 -1.48 1.29 14.35
C SER A 80 -2.81 0.62 13.94
N TYR A 81 -2.76 -0.52 13.23
CA TYR A 81 -3.94 -1.29 12.84
C TYR A 81 -4.27 -2.43 13.82
N GLU A 82 -5.57 -2.78 13.89
CA GLU A 82 -6.07 -3.82 14.81
C GLU A 82 -5.47 -5.19 14.57
N PHE A 83 -5.38 -5.55 13.30
CA PHE A 83 -4.97 -6.88 12.87
C PHE A 83 -3.49 -6.90 12.46
N PHE A 84 -2.64 -6.37 13.34
CA PHE A 84 -1.20 -6.33 13.13
C PHE A 84 -0.64 -7.71 12.79
N CYS A 85 -0.04 -7.85 11.60
CA CYS A 85 0.54 -9.09 11.07
C CYS A 85 -0.40 -10.31 11.07
N GLN A 86 -1.74 -10.11 11.02
CA GLN A 86 -2.71 -11.20 11.13
C GLN A 86 -2.51 -12.28 10.08
N THR A 87 -2.23 -11.90 8.83
CA THR A 87 -1.97 -12.87 7.75
C THR A 87 -0.83 -13.83 8.08
N ALA A 88 0.24 -13.35 8.70
CA ALA A 88 1.37 -14.19 9.11
C ALA A 88 1.01 -15.15 10.24
N LEU A 89 0.22 -14.67 11.21
CA LEU A 89 -0.30 -15.49 12.30
C LEU A 89 -1.17 -16.62 11.77
N ASP A 90 -2.06 -16.32 10.86
CA ASP A 90 -2.96 -17.30 10.24
C ASP A 90 -2.21 -18.34 9.42
N PHE A 91 -1.18 -17.93 8.65
CA PHE A 91 -0.34 -18.89 7.92
C PHE A 91 0.35 -19.85 8.86
N GLU A 92 0.99 -19.38 9.93
CA GLU A 92 1.66 -20.26 10.88
C GLU A 92 0.67 -21.23 11.52
N GLU A 93 -0.47 -20.74 12.02
CA GLU A 93 -1.50 -21.58 12.63
C GLU A 93 -2.01 -22.67 11.68
N ARG A 94 -2.34 -22.31 10.44
CA ARG A 94 -2.86 -23.23 9.43
C ARG A 94 -1.83 -24.27 9.01
N LEU A 95 -0.58 -23.86 8.77
CA LEU A 95 0.49 -24.79 8.39
C LEU A 95 0.83 -25.76 9.51
N VAL A 96 0.83 -25.32 10.77
CA VAL A 96 1.00 -26.18 11.96
C VAL A 96 -0.19 -27.14 12.08
N ALA A 97 -1.42 -26.69 11.84
CA ALA A 97 -2.61 -27.57 11.83
C ALA A 97 -2.56 -28.64 10.72
N LEU A 98 -1.83 -28.38 9.64
CA LEU A 98 -1.55 -29.34 8.58
C LEU A 98 -0.42 -30.33 8.94
N GLY A 99 0.30 -30.11 10.03
CA GLY A 99 1.36 -30.99 10.54
C GLY A 99 2.79 -30.46 10.35
N ALA A 100 2.95 -29.22 9.89
CA ALA A 100 4.27 -28.60 9.82
C ALA A 100 4.85 -28.28 11.21
N THR A 101 6.17 -28.22 11.30
CA THR A 101 6.90 -27.89 12.54
C THR A 101 7.53 -26.51 12.41
N VAL A 102 7.34 -25.64 13.39
CA VAL A 102 8.01 -24.34 13.45
C VAL A 102 9.49 -24.56 13.73
N ALA A 103 10.34 -24.23 12.76
CA ALA A 103 11.80 -24.36 12.86
C ALA A 103 12.44 -23.12 13.49
N VAL A 104 11.85 -21.96 13.23
CA VAL A 104 12.33 -20.65 13.70
C VAL A 104 11.15 -19.90 14.29
N GLU A 105 11.35 -19.31 15.48
CA GLU A 105 10.34 -18.45 16.07
C GLU A 105 9.97 -17.33 15.10
N ARG A 106 8.66 -17.11 14.91
CA ARG A 106 8.18 -16.07 14.00
C ARG A 106 8.62 -14.68 14.46
N ALA A 107 8.85 -13.78 13.51
CA ALA A 107 8.94 -12.36 13.78
C ALA A 107 7.73 -11.63 13.21
N LEU A 108 7.20 -10.68 13.97
CA LEU A 108 6.14 -9.77 13.57
C LEU A 108 6.73 -8.37 13.63
N LEU A 109 6.96 -7.78 12.45
CA LEU A 109 7.70 -6.53 12.33
C LEU A 109 6.76 -5.39 11.92
N ASP A 110 6.98 -4.24 12.54
CA ASP A 110 6.28 -2.99 12.25
C ASP A 110 6.83 -2.36 10.97
N VAL A 111 6.37 -1.18 10.61
CA VAL A 111 6.74 -0.43 9.39
C VAL A 111 8.24 -0.16 9.25
N ASP A 112 8.99 -0.18 10.34
CA ASP A 112 10.45 -0.05 10.41
C ASP A 112 11.20 -1.40 10.26
N TYR A 113 10.55 -2.38 9.65
CA TYR A 113 11.07 -3.75 9.47
C TYR A 113 12.45 -3.83 8.80
N ASP A 114 12.87 -2.82 8.05
CA ASP A 114 14.19 -2.78 7.40
C ASP A 114 15.34 -2.80 8.40
N ASP A 115 15.12 -2.29 9.63
CA ASP A 115 16.09 -2.28 10.71
C ASP A 115 16.12 -3.60 11.48
N HIS A 116 15.02 -4.34 11.53
CA HIS A 116 14.85 -5.53 12.36
C HIS A 116 14.89 -6.86 11.58
N ALA A 117 14.41 -6.87 10.33
CA ALA A 117 14.38 -8.08 9.51
C ALA A 117 15.76 -8.72 9.28
N PRO A 118 16.89 -7.97 9.11
CA PRO A 118 18.20 -8.59 8.91
C PRO A 118 18.65 -9.52 10.05
N ALA A 119 18.33 -9.18 11.29
CA ALA A 119 18.67 -10.00 12.44
C ALA A 119 17.89 -11.33 12.43
N TRP A 120 16.59 -11.28 12.17
CA TRP A 120 15.76 -12.49 12.06
C TRP A 120 16.18 -13.36 10.88
N ILE A 121 16.45 -12.76 9.71
CA ILE A 121 16.92 -13.48 8.50
C ILE A 121 18.19 -14.24 8.82
N THR A 122 19.17 -13.60 9.46
CA THR A 122 20.43 -14.24 9.83
C THR A 122 20.19 -15.43 10.76
N GLY A 123 19.40 -15.26 11.83
CA GLY A 123 19.07 -16.32 12.77
C GLY A 123 18.27 -17.48 12.15
N ALA A 124 17.35 -17.18 11.23
CA ALA A 124 16.60 -18.18 10.50
C ALA A 124 17.51 -19.03 9.60
N LEU A 125 18.40 -18.38 8.85
CA LEU A 125 19.34 -19.09 8.01
C LEU A 125 20.36 -19.91 8.82
N ASP A 126 20.83 -19.43 9.97
CA ASP A 126 21.72 -20.16 10.86
C ASP A 126 21.05 -21.45 11.37
N THR A 127 19.76 -21.39 11.63
CA THR A 127 18.96 -22.54 12.12
C THR A 127 18.73 -23.57 10.99
N LEU A 128 18.40 -23.11 9.78
CA LEU A 128 18.03 -23.98 8.66
C LEU A 128 19.25 -24.53 7.87
N GLU A 129 20.37 -23.82 7.87
CA GLU A 129 21.57 -24.15 7.09
C GLU A 129 22.09 -25.58 7.31
N PRO A 130 22.22 -26.11 8.56
CA PRO A 130 22.75 -27.45 8.78
C PRO A 130 21.94 -28.56 8.12
N GLU A 131 20.62 -28.40 8.06
CA GLU A 131 19.72 -29.39 7.45
C GLU A 131 19.64 -29.30 5.93
N MET A 132 19.75 -28.08 5.39
CA MET A 132 19.66 -27.81 3.95
C MET A 132 20.93 -28.15 3.19
N LYS A 133 22.11 -27.97 3.79
CA LYS A 133 23.41 -28.34 3.18
C LYS A 133 23.61 -29.84 3.01
N ALA A 134 22.99 -30.65 3.85
CA ALA A 134 23.14 -32.11 3.79
C ALA A 134 22.42 -32.77 2.60
N LYS A 135 21.60 -32.02 1.85
CA LYS A 135 20.72 -32.55 0.79
C LYS A 135 20.95 -31.95 -0.62
N ALA A 136 21.95 -31.11 -0.86
CA ALA A 136 22.07 -30.37 -2.12
C ALA A 136 22.91 -31.09 -3.19
N PRO A 137 22.38 -31.41 -4.40
CA PRO A 137 23.17 -31.62 -5.58
C PRO A 137 23.56 -30.28 -6.22
N ALA A 138 24.79 -30.16 -6.65
CA ALA A 138 25.32 -28.97 -7.30
C ALA A 138 24.62 -28.73 -8.66
N THR A 139 23.90 -27.61 -8.79
CA THR A 139 23.37 -27.16 -10.07
C THR A 139 23.97 -25.81 -10.43
N ASN A 140 24.64 -25.75 -11.60
CA ASN A 140 25.13 -24.51 -12.20
C ASN A 140 23.96 -23.67 -12.68
N VAL A 141 23.78 -22.49 -12.11
CA VAL A 141 22.83 -21.47 -12.60
C VAL A 141 23.63 -20.38 -13.30
N VAL A 142 23.36 -20.17 -14.57
CA VAL A 142 23.89 -19.05 -15.37
C VAL A 142 23.14 -17.77 -14.94
N PRO A 143 23.83 -16.67 -14.58
CA PRO A 143 23.16 -15.44 -14.24
C PRO A 143 22.55 -14.81 -15.50
N LEU A 144 21.24 -14.54 -15.49
CA LEU A 144 20.65 -13.57 -16.42
C LEU A 144 21.17 -12.18 -16.04
N VAL A 145 21.75 -11.48 -17.00
CA VAL A 145 22.14 -10.08 -16.85
C VAL A 145 20.81 -9.28 -16.86
N ALA A 146 20.39 -8.82 -15.69
CA ALA A 146 19.30 -7.86 -15.57
C ALA A 146 19.71 -6.50 -16.18
N PRO A 147 18.77 -5.73 -16.76
CA PRO A 147 19.06 -4.33 -17.14
C PRO A 147 19.58 -3.58 -15.91
N LYS A 148 20.47 -2.62 -16.14
CA LYS A 148 21.07 -1.83 -15.07
C LYS A 148 19.95 -1.10 -14.33
N ALA A 149 19.54 -1.60 -13.18
CA ALA A 149 18.58 -0.93 -12.33
C ALA A 149 19.09 0.47 -11.96
N SER A 150 18.20 1.46 -11.85
CA SER A 150 18.56 2.77 -11.35
C SER A 150 19.25 2.62 -9.99
N GLU A 151 20.23 3.47 -9.69
CA GLU A 151 20.87 3.52 -8.36
C GLU A 151 19.91 4.04 -7.27
N PHE A 152 18.79 4.67 -7.69
CA PHE A 152 17.80 5.24 -6.79
C PHE A 152 16.73 4.22 -6.43
N ASN A 153 16.44 4.11 -5.13
CA ASN A 153 15.49 3.18 -4.54
C ASN A 153 15.06 3.68 -3.15
N LYS A 154 14.26 2.92 -2.42
CA LYS A 154 13.81 3.28 -1.06
C LYS A 154 14.95 3.68 -0.13
N LYS A 155 16.11 3.01 -0.17
CA LYS A 155 17.28 3.33 0.68
C LYS A 155 18.10 4.50 0.16
N ASN A 156 18.06 4.76 -1.12
CA ASN A 156 18.73 5.87 -1.80
C ASN A 156 17.74 6.61 -2.70
N PRO A 157 16.82 7.42 -2.15
CA PRO A 157 15.80 8.10 -2.94
C PRO A 157 16.39 9.21 -3.80
N PHE A 158 15.80 9.43 -4.96
CA PHE A 158 16.15 10.53 -5.87
C PHE A 158 15.58 11.84 -5.34
N SER A 159 16.39 12.90 -5.37
CA SER A 159 15.92 14.28 -5.06
C SER A 159 15.32 14.89 -6.31
N ALA A 160 14.01 14.84 -6.44
CA ALA A 160 13.23 15.23 -7.60
C ALA A 160 12.69 16.65 -7.46
N GLU A 161 12.75 17.46 -8.52
CA GLU A 161 12.13 18.77 -8.56
C GLU A 161 10.61 18.65 -8.77
N VAL A 162 9.83 19.38 -8.00
CA VAL A 162 8.39 19.50 -8.17
C VAL A 162 8.11 20.59 -9.21
N ARG A 163 7.49 20.21 -10.31
CA ARG A 163 7.19 21.13 -11.43
C ARG A 163 5.87 21.86 -11.22
N VAL A 164 4.86 21.15 -10.70
CA VAL A 164 3.51 21.67 -10.51
C VAL A 164 2.90 21.14 -9.24
N VAL A 165 2.25 22.03 -8.48
CA VAL A 165 1.33 21.70 -7.38
C VAL A 165 0.01 22.42 -7.61
N GLN A 166 -0.98 21.74 -8.17
CA GLN A 166 -2.25 22.34 -8.54
C GLN A 166 -3.43 21.73 -7.78
N LYS A 167 -4.25 22.56 -7.13
CA LYS A 167 -5.56 22.11 -6.62
C LYS A 167 -6.50 21.83 -7.81
N ILE A 168 -7.03 20.61 -7.89
CA ILE A 168 -7.92 20.17 -8.97
C ILE A 168 -9.37 19.95 -8.52
N THR A 169 -9.68 20.21 -7.25
CA THR A 169 -11.06 20.36 -6.76
C THR A 169 -11.48 21.83 -6.80
N GLY A 170 -12.78 22.07 -6.99
CA GLY A 170 -13.34 23.41 -7.03
C GLY A 170 -13.20 24.16 -5.71
N ARG A 171 -13.45 25.47 -5.76
CA ARG A 171 -13.28 26.38 -4.61
C ARG A 171 -14.16 26.00 -3.42
N ASP A 172 -15.39 25.56 -3.70
CA ASP A 172 -16.41 25.24 -2.70
C ASP A 172 -16.44 23.75 -2.33
N SER A 173 -15.46 22.96 -2.82
CA SER A 173 -15.30 21.56 -2.44
C SER A 173 -14.93 21.43 -0.96
N THR A 174 -15.51 20.46 -0.29
CA THR A 174 -15.10 20.02 1.05
C THR A 174 -13.84 19.16 1.03
N LYS A 175 -13.35 18.82 -0.18
CA LYS A 175 -12.12 18.08 -0.38
C LYS A 175 -11.03 18.99 -0.96
N ASP A 176 -9.80 18.76 -0.56
CA ASP A 176 -8.63 19.34 -1.21
C ASP A 176 -7.89 18.22 -1.93
N VAL A 177 -8.06 18.14 -3.24
CA VAL A 177 -7.32 17.19 -4.08
C VAL A 177 -6.37 17.97 -4.97
N ARG A 178 -5.13 17.50 -5.02
CA ARG A 178 -4.04 18.14 -5.76
C ARG A 178 -3.51 17.22 -6.84
N HIS A 179 -3.15 17.82 -7.95
CA HIS A 179 -2.33 17.25 -9.00
C HIS A 179 -0.90 17.73 -8.81
N LEU A 180 0.06 16.79 -8.78
CA LEU A 180 1.47 17.10 -8.71
C LEU A 180 2.18 16.55 -9.93
N GLU A 181 3.12 17.32 -10.48
CA GLU A 181 4.06 16.89 -11.52
C GLU A 181 5.48 16.97 -10.95
N ILE A 182 6.18 15.87 -10.99
CA ILE A 182 7.50 15.70 -10.37
C ILE A 182 8.48 15.22 -11.44
N SER A 183 9.61 15.91 -11.58
CA SER A 183 10.63 15.58 -12.57
C SER A 183 11.43 14.36 -12.17
N LEU A 184 11.60 13.42 -13.08
CA LEU A 184 12.52 12.29 -12.97
C LEU A 184 13.78 12.47 -13.83
N GLU A 185 13.96 13.65 -14.44
CA GLU A 185 15.10 13.96 -15.30
C GLU A 185 16.43 13.66 -14.60
N GLY A 186 17.30 12.91 -15.26
CA GLY A 186 18.62 12.55 -14.74
C GLY A 186 18.64 11.42 -13.69
N SER A 187 17.47 10.92 -13.24
CA SER A 187 17.39 9.84 -12.25
C SER A 187 17.63 8.45 -12.84
N GLY A 188 17.33 8.26 -14.13
CA GLY A 188 17.25 6.93 -14.75
C GLY A 188 16.14 6.05 -14.15
N LEU A 189 15.23 6.62 -13.36
CA LEU A 189 14.04 5.94 -12.88
C LEU A 189 13.05 5.73 -14.04
N SER A 190 12.45 4.57 -14.08
CA SER A 190 11.35 4.25 -14.98
C SER A 190 10.22 3.61 -14.18
N TYR A 191 9.00 3.78 -14.66
CA TYR A 191 7.82 3.19 -14.06
C TYR A 191 6.83 2.72 -15.13
N ARG A 192 5.90 1.89 -14.73
CA ARG A 192 4.77 1.46 -15.56
C ARG A 192 3.46 1.86 -14.89
N PRO A 193 2.40 2.16 -15.65
CA PRO A 193 1.08 2.35 -15.08
C PRO A 193 0.69 1.21 -14.15
N GLY A 194 0.25 1.56 -12.93
CA GLY A 194 0.00 0.63 -11.83
C GLY A 194 1.10 0.56 -10.77
N ASP A 195 2.30 1.13 -11.03
CA ASP A 195 3.32 1.34 -9.99
C ASP A 195 2.93 2.47 -9.04
N ALA A 196 3.61 2.53 -7.89
CA ALA A 196 3.49 3.62 -6.93
C ALA A 196 4.77 4.45 -6.85
N LEU A 197 4.61 5.74 -6.54
CA LEU A 197 5.72 6.60 -6.17
C LEU A 197 5.83 6.67 -4.65
N GLY A 198 6.96 6.24 -4.11
CA GLY A 198 7.30 6.44 -2.71
C GLY A 198 7.85 7.84 -2.50
N VAL A 199 7.28 8.59 -1.57
CA VAL A 199 7.64 9.98 -1.29
C VAL A 199 8.02 10.12 0.18
N TYR A 200 9.23 10.62 0.43
CA TYR A 200 9.65 11.06 1.75
C TYR A 200 9.15 12.49 1.99
N PHE A 201 8.63 12.74 3.16
CA PHE A 201 8.10 14.05 3.54
C PHE A 201 8.86 14.64 4.72
N GLN A 202 8.50 15.84 5.12
CA GLN A 202 9.00 16.50 6.33
C GLN A 202 7.83 16.81 7.25
N ASN A 203 8.05 16.70 8.56
CA ASN A 203 7.10 17.21 9.54
C ASN A 203 7.01 18.75 9.46
N ASP A 204 5.92 19.31 9.94
CA ASP A 204 5.75 20.75 9.98
C ASP A 204 6.72 21.37 10.99
N PRO A 205 7.65 22.27 10.56
CA PRO A 205 8.58 22.91 11.46
C PRO A 205 7.90 23.65 12.63
N ALA A 206 6.72 24.25 12.39
CA ALA A 206 5.99 24.95 13.43
C ALA A 206 5.45 24.00 14.51
N GLU A 207 4.98 22.81 14.10
CA GLU A 207 4.54 21.75 15.03
C GLU A 207 5.73 21.20 15.83
N VAL A 208 6.87 20.97 15.16
CA VAL A 208 8.11 20.53 15.83
C VAL A 208 8.58 21.57 16.86
N ASP A 209 8.61 22.85 16.49
CA ASP A 209 8.99 23.93 17.40
C ASP A 209 8.08 24.01 18.62
N ALA A 210 6.77 23.82 18.42
CA ALA A 210 5.81 23.80 19.53
C ALA A 210 6.02 22.61 20.48
N VAL A 211 6.40 21.43 19.97
CA VAL A 211 6.77 20.27 20.80
C VAL A 211 8.05 20.54 21.57
N LEU A 212 9.09 21.04 20.91
CA LEU A 212 10.36 21.37 21.58
C LEU A 212 10.16 22.39 22.72
N VAL A 213 9.31 23.40 22.52
CA VAL A 213 8.93 24.36 23.57
C VAL A 213 8.21 23.66 24.72
N ALA A 214 7.23 22.79 24.42
CA ALA A 214 6.47 22.04 25.45
C ALA A 214 7.37 21.13 26.30
N LEU A 215 8.37 20.50 25.68
CA LEU A 215 9.33 19.61 26.35
C LEU A 215 10.55 20.37 26.93
N LYS A 216 10.65 21.68 26.75
CA LYS A 216 11.79 22.54 27.15
C LYS A 216 13.12 22.06 26.57
N LEU A 217 13.10 21.54 25.35
CA LEU A 217 14.28 21.14 24.61
C LEU A 217 14.74 22.27 23.68
N SER A 218 16.05 22.47 23.60
CA SER A 218 16.69 23.49 22.76
C SER A 218 17.94 22.87 22.14
N ASP A 219 17.75 22.14 21.06
CA ASP A 219 18.80 21.42 20.33
C ASP A 219 18.47 21.46 18.82
N ASP A 220 19.34 22.12 18.03
CA ASP A 220 19.15 22.28 16.60
C ASP A 220 19.28 20.96 15.84
N ALA A 221 20.12 20.04 16.30
CA ALA A 221 20.27 18.72 15.70
C ALA A 221 19.02 17.87 15.92
N LEU A 222 18.47 17.89 17.14
CA LEU A 222 17.18 17.25 17.43
C LEU A 222 16.05 17.86 16.59
N ARG A 223 15.99 19.20 16.48
CA ARG A 223 15.00 19.87 15.67
C ARG A 223 15.02 19.38 14.22
N THR A 224 16.22 19.34 13.63
CA THR A 224 16.39 18.85 12.26
C THR A 224 15.95 17.39 12.13
N ALA A 225 16.35 16.53 13.05
CA ALA A 225 15.98 15.12 13.05
C ALA A 225 14.46 14.92 13.21
N LEU A 226 13.79 15.71 14.05
CA LEU A 226 12.34 15.66 14.21
C LEU A 226 11.60 16.13 12.96
N ILE A 227 12.17 17.05 12.19
CA ILE A 227 11.58 17.50 10.91
C ILE A 227 11.75 16.41 9.83
N GLU A 228 12.90 15.78 9.73
CA GLU A 228 13.30 15.02 8.55
C GLU A 228 13.31 13.50 8.72
N GLU A 229 13.41 12.99 9.97
CA GLU A 229 13.73 11.58 10.19
C GLU A 229 12.69 10.82 11.02
N TYR A 230 11.94 11.47 11.90
CA TYR A 230 11.06 10.79 12.85
C TYR A 230 9.57 11.01 12.54
N GLU A 231 8.77 9.95 12.71
CA GLU A 231 7.31 10.02 12.54
C GLU A 231 6.65 10.75 13.73
N LEU A 232 5.93 11.83 13.44
CA LEU A 232 5.22 12.63 14.44
C LEU A 232 3.73 12.82 14.12
N THR A 233 3.29 12.44 12.92
CA THR A 233 1.92 12.64 12.44
C THR A 233 1.03 11.42 12.57
N GLN A 234 1.60 10.26 12.89
CA GLN A 234 0.86 9.03 13.11
C GLN A 234 1.22 8.47 14.50
N SER A 235 0.23 8.41 15.38
CA SER A 235 0.40 7.82 16.70
C SER A 235 0.31 6.29 16.63
N TYR A 236 1.02 5.59 17.51
CA TYR A 236 1.03 4.13 17.57
C TYR A 236 1.28 3.64 19.01
N PRO A 237 0.82 2.41 19.36
CA PRO A 237 0.92 1.88 20.73
C PRO A 237 2.34 1.87 21.30
N GLY A 238 3.34 1.51 20.49
CA GLY A 238 4.74 1.46 20.88
C GLY A 238 5.28 2.80 21.38
N PHE A 239 4.90 3.91 20.74
CA PHE A 239 5.27 5.25 21.20
C PHE A 239 4.72 5.52 22.60
N VAL A 240 3.41 5.27 22.83
CA VAL A 240 2.79 5.52 24.15
C VAL A 240 3.49 4.71 25.25
N THR A 241 3.78 3.44 24.98
CA THR A 241 4.49 2.58 25.93
C THR A 241 5.89 3.11 26.24
N ALA A 242 6.70 3.36 25.22
CA ALA A 242 8.07 3.83 25.37
C ALA A 242 8.14 5.21 26.06
N TYR A 243 7.26 6.12 25.67
CA TYR A 243 7.21 7.47 26.27
C TYR A 243 6.73 7.44 27.73
N ALA A 244 5.74 6.58 28.05
CA ALA A 244 5.28 6.38 29.43
C ALA A 244 6.42 5.84 30.33
N GLU A 245 7.19 4.88 29.85
CA GLU A 245 8.35 4.32 30.57
C GLU A 245 9.46 5.36 30.76
N ALA A 246 9.84 6.07 29.70
CA ALA A 246 10.89 7.08 29.72
C ALA A 246 10.57 8.26 30.63
N THR A 247 9.29 8.61 30.77
CA THR A 247 8.85 9.78 31.56
C THR A 247 8.27 9.42 32.95
N GLY A 248 8.00 8.14 33.20
CA GLY A 248 7.28 7.70 34.39
C GLY A 248 5.82 8.15 34.44
N ASN A 249 5.18 8.41 33.30
CA ASN A 249 3.81 8.89 33.23
C ASN A 249 2.82 7.77 33.56
N ALA A 250 2.21 7.84 34.76
CA ALA A 250 1.30 6.81 35.25
C ALA A 250 -0.02 6.71 34.42
N GLU A 251 -0.49 7.79 33.86
CA GLU A 251 -1.71 7.81 33.02
C GLU A 251 -1.47 7.05 31.71
N LEU A 252 -0.40 7.38 31.00
CA LEU A 252 -0.02 6.67 29.77
C LEU A 252 0.34 5.21 30.04
N THR A 253 0.98 4.91 31.19
CA THR A 253 1.26 3.53 31.61
C THR A 253 -0.04 2.74 31.82
N ALA A 254 -1.03 3.33 32.51
CA ALA A 254 -2.33 2.67 32.70
C ALA A 254 -3.05 2.46 31.35
N LEU A 255 -2.97 3.44 30.46
CA LEU A 255 -3.56 3.36 29.13
C LEU A 255 -2.91 2.26 28.26
N ALA A 256 -1.58 2.11 28.32
CA ALA A 256 -0.83 1.07 27.59
C ALA A 256 -1.24 -0.36 27.96
N HIS A 257 -1.81 -0.56 29.17
CA HIS A 257 -2.29 -1.87 29.62
C HIS A 257 -3.74 -2.19 29.19
N ASP A 258 -4.49 -1.22 28.64
CA ASP A 258 -5.85 -1.41 28.12
C ASP A 258 -5.86 -1.18 26.60
N LYS A 259 -5.80 -2.27 25.83
CA LYS A 259 -5.72 -2.20 24.35
C LYS A 259 -6.90 -1.43 23.73
N ALA A 260 -8.12 -1.58 24.26
CA ALA A 260 -9.29 -0.91 23.70
C ALA A 260 -9.27 0.58 23.98
N ALA A 261 -8.94 0.96 25.23
CA ALA A 261 -8.79 2.36 25.61
C ALA A 261 -7.64 3.04 24.90
N LEU A 262 -6.48 2.36 24.74
CA LEU A 262 -5.32 2.87 24.02
C LEU A 262 -5.67 3.15 22.56
N ARG A 263 -6.38 2.25 21.90
CA ARG A 263 -6.80 2.43 20.53
C ARG A 263 -7.71 3.65 20.37
N ALA A 264 -8.76 3.75 21.18
CA ALA A 264 -9.67 4.89 21.18
C ALA A 264 -8.96 6.22 21.47
N TYR A 265 -7.89 6.18 22.30
CA TYR A 265 -7.07 7.33 22.60
C TYR A 265 -6.21 7.75 21.39
N LEU A 266 -5.62 6.79 20.67
CA LEU A 266 -4.73 7.05 19.52
C LEU A 266 -5.49 7.54 18.29
N GLU A 267 -6.68 7.03 18.02
CA GLU A 267 -7.41 7.24 16.76
C GLU A 267 -7.47 8.70 16.28
N PRO A 268 -7.83 9.72 17.12
CA PRO A 268 -7.87 11.09 16.62
C PRO A 268 -6.53 11.85 16.85
N ARG A 269 -5.50 11.22 17.41
CA ARG A 269 -4.27 11.89 17.85
C ARG A 269 -3.09 11.65 16.93
N GLN A 270 -2.28 12.68 16.82
CA GLN A 270 -0.90 12.59 16.32
C GLN A 270 0.06 12.52 17.52
N ILE A 271 1.31 12.12 17.31
CA ILE A 271 2.35 12.16 18.36
C ILE A 271 2.53 13.58 18.90
N PHE A 272 2.39 14.60 18.04
CA PHE A 272 2.37 16.00 18.46
C PHE A 272 1.39 16.29 19.60
N ASP A 273 0.18 15.71 19.56
CA ASP A 273 -0.83 15.90 20.60
C ASP A 273 -0.41 15.25 21.91
N ILE A 274 0.08 14.01 21.84
CA ILE A 274 0.50 13.26 23.02
C ILE A 274 1.63 13.98 23.74
N LEU A 275 2.62 14.47 23.01
CA LEU A 275 3.74 15.22 23.58
C LEU A 275 3.32 16.55 24.22
N ARG A 276 2.28 17.20 23.70
CA ARG A 276 1.73 18.44 24.25
C ARG A 276 0.78 18.20 25.44
N GLU A 277 0.00 17.13 25.39
CA GLU A 277 -0.92 16.76 26.47
C GLU A 277 -0.15 16.23 27.69
N HIS A 278 0.97 15.56 27.47
CA HIS A 278 1.80 14.94 28.51
C HIS A 278 3.26 15.45 28.46
N PRO A 279 3.50 16.78 28.59
CA PRO A 279 4.85 17.30 28.56
C PRO A 279 5.65 16.76 29.77
N ALA A 280 6.89 16.35 29.51
CA ALA A 280 7.76 15.79 30.54
C ALA A 280 9.20 16.29 30.38
N GLU A 281 9.99 16.23 31.47
CA GLU A 281 11.43 16.42 31.36
C GLU A 281 12.06 15.16 30.79
N ILE A 282 12.53 15.25 29.56
CA ILE A 282 13.14 14.15 28.81
C ILE A 282 14.37 14.67 28.05
N THR A 283 15.38 13.85 27.86
CA THR A 283 16.54 14.21 27.02
C THR A 283 16.24 13.97 25.55
N ALA A 284 17.02 14.60 24.66
CA ALA A 284 16.92 14.38 23.22
C ALA A 284 17.03 12.89 22.83
N ASP A 285 18.04 12.21 23.37
CA ASP A 285 18.28 10.79 23.11
C ASP A 285 17.12 9.90 23.60
N ALA A 286 16.56 10.21 24.78
CA ALA A 286 15.44 9.44 25.31
C ALA A 286 14.15 9.68 24.51
N LEU A 287 13.92 10.90 24.01
CA LEU A 287 12.78 11.21 23.15
C LEU A 287 12.90 10.46 21.82
N THR A 288 14.06 10.55 21.16
CA THR A 288 14.26 9.89 19.86
C THR A 288 14.22 8.36 19.97
N ALA A 289 14.62 7.79 21.12
CA ALA A 289 14.47 6.35 21.40
C ALA A 289 13.00 5.90 21.52
N CYS A 290 12.07 6.80 21.82
CA CYS A 290 10.63 6.49 21.82
C CYS A 290 9.99 6.56 20.43
N LEU A 291 10.65 7.21 19.47
CA LEU A 291 10.10 7.49 18.15
C LEU A 291 10.58 6.46 17.11
N ARG A 292 9.72 6.11 16.18
CA ARG A 292 10.09 5.35 14.98
C ARG A 292 10.58 6.29 13.88
N LYS A 293 11.42 5.78 12.99
CA LYS A 293 11.85 6.51 11.80
C LYS A 293 10.67 6.73 10.86
N MET A 294 10.66 7.91 10.23
CA MET A 294 9.68 8.26 9.22
C MET A 294 9.74 7.29 8.04
N GLN A 295 8.57 6.77 7.65
CA GLN A 295 8.44 5.94 6.47
C GLN A 295 7.88 6.75 5.29
N PRO A 296 8.35 6.53 4.06
CA PRO A 296 7.78 7.16 2.89
C PRO A 296 6.31 6.75 2.74
N ARG A 297 5.51 7.61 2.09
CA ARG A 297 4.14 7.27 1.70
C ARG A 297 4.12 6.91 0.23
N LEU A 298 3.40 5.84 -0.09
CA LEU A 298 3.20 5.37 -1.46
C LEU A 298 1.95 6.04 -2.04
N TYR A 299 2.08 6.50 -3.27
CA TYR A 299 0.97 7.08 -4.05
C TYR A 299 0.91 6.38 -5.40
N SER A 300 -0.25 5.84 -5.77
CA SER A 300 -0.46 5.28 -7.11
C SER A 300 -0.12 6.34 -8.16
N ILE A 301 0.73 6.01 -9.12
CA ILE A 301 1.17 6.92 -10.17
C ILE A 301 0.00 7.24 -11.09
N ALA A 302 -0.18 8.54 -11.39
CA ALA A 302 -1.30 9.08 -12.17
C ALA A 302 -0.91 9.48 -13.59
N SER A 303 0.22 8.98 -14.11
CA SER A 303 0.71 9.26 -15.46
C SER A 303 1.31 8.02 -16.12
N SER A 304 1.42 8.07 -17.45
CA SER A 304 2.23 7.13 -18.23
C SER A 304 3.49 7.82 -18.74
N GLN A 305 4.67 7.17 -18.62
CA GLN A 305 5.91 7.72 -19.16
C GLN A 305 5.87 7.88 -20.69
N ALA A 306 5.03 7.11 -21.39
CA ALA A 306 4.83 7.28 -22.82
C ALA A 306 4.22 8.65 -23.18
N GLU A 307 3.49 9.28 -22.26
CA GLU A 307 2.88 10.60 -22.42
C GLU A 307 3.72 11.73 -21.83
N VAL A 308 4.31 11.50 -20.62
CA VAL A 308 4.94 12.57 -19.85
C VAL A 308 6.47 12.48 -19.80
N GLU A 309 7.05 11.50 -20.48
CA GLU A 309 8.52 11.30 -20.63
C GLU A 309 9.24 11.23 -19.27
N ASP A 310 10.04 12.24 -18.93
CA ASP A 310 10.86 12.32 -17.71
C ASP A 310 10.11 12.92 -16.51
N GLU A 311 8.81 12.70 -16.42
CA GLU A 311 7.97 13.13 -15.30
C GLU A 311 7.17 11.98 -14.68
N VAL A 312 6.71 12.21 -13.46
CA VAL A 312 5.73 11.37 -12.79
C VAL A 312 4.67 12.24 -12.12
N HIS A 313 3.38 11.92 -12.36
CA HIS A 313 2.28 12.68 -11.82
C HIS A 313 1.58 11.94 -10.68
N LEU A 314 1.08 12.69 -9.71
CA LEU A 314 0.31 12.18 -8.57
C LEU A 314 -1.06 12.85 -8.48
N THR A 315 -2.02 12.10 -7.95
CA THR A 315 -3.34 12.61 -7.53
C THR A 315 -3.42 12.49 -6.02
N LEU A 316 -3.27 13.60 -5.31
CA LEU A 316 -3.12 13.65 -3.88
C LEU A 316 -4.36 14.20 -3.19
N GLY A 317 -4.98 13.44 -2.30
CA GLY A 317 -5.98 13.95 -1.35
C GLY A 317 -5.28 14.49 -0.10
N VAL A 318 -5.46 15.76 0.21
CA VAL A 318 -4.92 16.34 1.46
C VAL A 318 -5.79 15.86 2.62
N VAL A 319 -5.18 15.17 3.57
CA VAL A 319 -5.82 14.77 4.83
C VAL A 319 -5.81 15.95 5.78
N GLU A 320 -6.99 16.43 6.13
CA GLU A 320 -7.20 17.54 7.07
C GLU A 320 -8.41 17.23 7.96
N TYR A 321 -8.26 17.38 9.26
CA TYR A 321 -9.34 17.15 10.23
C TYR A 321 -9.14 17.96 11.50
N ASP A 322 -10.25 18.28 12.17
CA ASP A 322 -10.22 18.99 13.46
C ASP A 322 -10.35 18.01 14.62
N ALA A 323 -9.37 18.03 15.52
CA ALA A 323 -9.38 17.27 16.76
C ALA A 323 -8.57 18.02 17.83
N HIS A 324 -8.85 17.78 19.11
CA HIS A 324 -8.10 18.35 20.25
C HIS A 324 -7.89 19.88 20.18
N GLY A 325 -8.90 20.60 19.63
CA GLY A 325 -8.89 22.08 19.54
C GLY A 325 -7.95 22.64 18.49
N ARG A 326 -7.45 21.82 17.57
CA ARG A 326 -6.62 22.27 16.44
C ARG A 326 -6.95 21.52 15.15
N THR A 327 -6.54 22.09 14.04
CA THR A 327 -6.56 21.43 12.73
C THR A 327 -5.31 20.57 12.58
N HIS A 328 -5.51 19.31 12.18
CA HIS A 328 -4.46 18.34 11.90
C HIS A 328 -4.30 18.15 10.41
N LEU A 329 -3.07 18.02 9.96
CA LEU A 329 -2.73 17.64 8.59
C LEU A 329 -2.06 16.27 8.57
N GLY A 330 -2.34 15.48 7.55
CA GLY A 330 -1.58 14.26 7.29
C GLY A 330 -0.12 14.59 6.98
N GLY A 331 0.84 13.80 7.44
CA GLY A 331 2.27 14.09 7.30
C GLY A 331 2.67 14.34 5.84
N ALA A 332 2.61 13.33 5.00
CA ALA A 332 3.00 13.45 3.60
C ALA A 332 2.00 14.29 2.79
N SER A 333 0.70 14.10 2.98
CA SER A 333 -0.31 14.85 2.21
C SER A 333 -0.35 16.34 2.60
N GLY A 334 -0.11 16.66 3.87
CA GLY A 334 0.06 18.05 4.32
C GLY A 334 1.35 18.68 3.81
N PHE A 335 2.45 17.93 3.78
CA PHE A 335 3.71 18.39 3.20
C PHE A 335 3.56 18.69 1.71
N LEU A 336 3.14 17.71 0.91
CA LEU A 336 3.01 17.83 -0.54
C LEU A 336 1.90 18.79 -0.98
N GLY A 337 0.81 18.88 -0.24
CA GLY A 337 -0.34 19.68 -0.64
C GLY A 337 -0.37 21.09 -0.06
N ARG A 338 0.42 21.41 0.97
CA ARG A 338 0.32 22.70 1.67
C ARG A 338 1.65 23.43 1.85
N ARG A 339 2.79 22.70 1.81
CA ARG A 339 4.09 23.28 2.14
C ARG A 339 5.10 23.22 1.00
N ILE A 340 4.88 22.35 0.01
CA ILE A 340 5.68 22.29 -1.22
C ILE A 340 5.09 23.26 -2.25
N GLU A 341 5.99 23.94 -2.96
CA GLU A 341 5.69 24.84 -4.07
C GLU A 341 6.44 24.40 -5.33
N ASP A 342 6.07 24.97 -6.48
CA ASP A 342 6.75 24.74 -7.76
C ASP A 342 8.23 25.15 -7.64
N GLY A 343 9.14 24.26 -8.03
CA GLY A 343 10.59 24.44 -7.92
C GLY A 343 11.23 23.89 -6.65
N ASP A 344 10.44 23.45 -5.67
CA ASP A 344 10.95 22.72 -4.51
C ASP A 344 11.39 21.30 -4.89
N THR A 345 12.06 20.62 -3.96
CA THR A 345 12.51 19.24 -4.16
C THR A 345 11.89 18.28 -3.16
N VAL A 346 11.59 17.07 -3.64
CA VAL A 346 11.12 15.94 -2.83
C VAL A 346 11.96 14.72 -3.07
N ARG A 347 12.14 13.86 -2.06
CA ARG A 347 12.86 12.60 -2.19
C ARG A 347 11.89 11.49 -2.58
N VAL A 348 12.16 10.85 -3.74
CA VAL A 348 11.23 9.87 -4.32
C VAL A 348 11.94 8.59 -4.77
N PHE A 349 11.19 7.52 -4.89
CA PHE A 349 11.57 6.27 -5.54
C PHE A 349 10.34 5.61 -6.14
N VAL A 350 10.54 4.71 -7.10
CA VAL A 350 9.46 3.92 -7.70
C VAL A 350 9.33 2.60 -6.94
N GLU A 351 8.11 2.25 -6.58
CA GLU A 351 7.72 0.95 -6.03
C GLU A 351 6.94 0.19 -7.08
N GLU A 352 7.53 -0.91 -7.59
CA GLU A 352 6.89 -1.75 -8.59
C GLU A 352 5.70 -2.52 -8.02
N ASN A 353 4.58 -2.54 -8.74
CA ASN A 353 3.37 -3.28 -8.36
C ASN A 353 2.95 -4.25 -9.49
N ASP A 354 3.56 -5.41 -9.54
CA ASP A 354 3.24 -6.43 -10.56
C ASP A 354 1.81 -7.00 -10.45
N GLY A 355 1.13 -6.76 -9.33
CA GLY A 355 -0.26 -7.16 -9.09
C GLY A 355 -1.31 -6.24 -9.74
N PHE A 356 -0.89 -5.09 -10.31
CA PHE A 356 -1.82 -4.10 -10.89
C PHE A 356 -1.31 -3.60 -12.25
N ARG A 357 -1.57 -4.39 -13.31
CA ARG A 357 -1.01 -4.16 -14.65
C ARG A 357 -2.08 -4.15 -15.72
N LEU A 358 -1.92 -3.29 -16.73
CA LEU A 358 -2.71 -3.31 -17.94
C LEU A 358 -2.60 -4.65 -18.66
N PRO A 359 -3.68 -5.11 -19.34
CA PRO A 359 -3.64 -6.25 -20.24
C PRO A 359 -3.04 -5.86 -21.60
N ALA A 360 -3.04 -6.81 -22.55
CA ALA A 360 -2.70 -6.51 -23.93
C ALA A 360 -3.60 -5.39 -24.53
N PRO A 361 -3.10 -4.58 -25.47
CA PRO A 361 -3.81 -3.39 -25.97
C PRO A 361 -5.19 -3.65 -26.60
N ASP A 362 -5.43 -4.84 -27.14
CA ASP A 362 -6.70 -5.27 -27.75
C ASP A 362 -7.74 -5.77 -26.73
N VAL A 363 -7.36 -5.92 -25.46
CA VAL A 363 -8.23 -6.44 -24.40
C VAL A 363 -9.05 -5.29 -23.78
N PRO A 364 -10.38 -5.46 -23.61
CA PRO A 364 -11.21 -4.47 -22.94
C PRO A 364 -10.88 -4.32 -21.46
N THR A 365 -11.03 -3.10 -20.91
CA THR A 365 -10.78 -2.78 -19.51
C THR A 365 -11.98 -2.10 -18.85
N ILE A 366 -12.30 -2.55 -17.63
CA ILE A 366 -13.28 -1.93 -16.75
C ILE A 366 -12.50 -1.38 -15.54
N MET A 367 -12.62 -0.10 -15.28
CA MET A 367 -11.88 0.64 -14.26
C MET A 367 -12.85 1.25 -13.25
N ILE A 368 -12.70 0.94 -11.96
CA ILE A 368 -13.57 1.46 -10.88
C ILE A 368 -12.70 2.24 -9.91
N GLY A 369 -12.75 3.60 -9.98
CA GLY A 369 -11.86 4.47 -9.23
C GLY A 369 -12.50 5.76 -8.75
N PRO A 370 -13.30 5.74 -7.67
CA PRO A 370 -13.85 6.95 -7.08
C PRO A 370 -12.79 7.76 -6.32
N GLY A 371 -12.96 9.07 -6.31
CA GLY A 371 -12.04 9.98 -5.63
C GLY A 371 -10.63 9.91 -6.19
N THR A 372 -9.63 9.83 -5.31
CA THR A 372 -8.21 9.68 -5.70
C THR A 372 -7.88 8.32 -6.32
N GLY A 373 -8.78 7.33 -6.20
CA GLY A 373 -8.66 6.05 -6.91
C GLY A 373 -8.65 6.15 -8.44
N ILE A 374 -8.93 7.33 -8.99
CA ILE A 374 -8.76 7.61 -10.42
C ILE A 374 -7.29 7.65 -10.86
N ALA A 375 -6.35 7.84 -9.94
CA ALA A 375 -4.94 8.05 -10.25
C ALA A 375 -4.35 6.99 -11.22
N PRO A 376 -4.36 5.69 -10.91
CA PRO A 376 -3.79 4.70 -11.83
C PRO A 376 -4.61 4.58 -13.13
N PHE A 377 -5.89 4.91 -13.12
CA PHE A 377 -6.72 4.84 -14.32
C PHE A 377 -6.47 5.99 -15.30
N ARG A 378 -6.06 7.16 -14.79
CA ARG A 378 -5.51 8.21 -15.64
C ARG A 378 -4.25 7.72 -16.35
N ALA A 379 -3.32 7.10 -15.62
CA ALA A 379 -2.13 6.49 -16.18
C ALA A 379 -2.46 5.40 -17.21
N PHE A 380 -3.45 4.54 -16.93
CA PHE A 380 -3.90 3.51 -17.84
C PHE A 380 -4.45 4.07 -19.14
N LEU A 381 -5.27 5.14 -19.08
CA LEU A 381 -5.82 5.77 -20.28
C LEU A 381 -4.73 6.45 -21.10
N GLN A 382 -3.77 7.14 -20.49
CA GLN A 382 -2.62 7.72 -21.19
C GLN A 382 -1.77 6.65 -21.88
N GLU A 383 -1.47 5.54 -21.20
CA GLU A 383 -0.70 4.44 -21.78
C GLU A 383 -1.43 3.81 -22.97
N ARG A 384 -2.74 3.61 -22.84
CA ARG A 384 -3.56 3.04 -23.89
C ARG A 384 -3.72 3.98 -25.10
N ASP A 385 -3.77 5.29 -24.87
CA ASP A 385 -3.78 6.30 -25.92
C ASP A 385 -2.44 6.27 -26.68
N ALA A 386 -1.32 6.33 -25.96
CA ALA A 386 0.01 6.28 -26.56
C ALA A 386 0.29 4.96 -27.32
N ALA A 387 -0.30 3.86 -26.87
CA ALA A 387 -0.19 2.54 -27.51
C ALA A 387 -1.21 2.33 -28.65
N GLU A 388 -2.06 3.33 -28.98
CA GLU A 388 -3.17 3.19 -29.93
C GLU A 388 -4.02 1.93 -29.66
N ALA A 389 -4.34 1.67 -28.37
CA ALA A 389 -5.01 0.46 -27.94
C ALA A 389 -6.43 0.34 -28.50
N GLU A 390 -6.75 -0.81 -29.12
CA GLU A 390 -8.04 -1.06 -29.77
C GLU A 390 -9.12 -1.60 -28.81
N GLY A 391 -8.73 -2.13 -27.64
CA GLY A 391 -9.67 -2.67 -26.66
C GLY A 391 -10.50 -1.57 -26.00
N ASP A 392 -11.79 -1.83 -25.80
CA ASP A 392 -12.73 -0.89 -25.20
C ASP A 392 -12.36 -0.54 -23.75
N ASN A 393 -12.67 0.71 -23.34
CA ASN A 393 -12.42 1.20 -21.98
C ASN A 393 -13.71 1.70 -21.33
N TRP A 394 -13.99 1.23 -20.10
CA TRP A 394 -15.12 1.67 -19.30
C TRP A 394 -14.65 2.13 -17.93
N LEU A 395 -14.86 3.40 -17.60
CA LEU A 395 -14.50 3.98 -16.31
C LEU A 395 -15.74 4.25 -15.45
N PHE A 396 -15.71 3.79 -14.19
CA PHE A 396 -16.62 4.20 -13.13
C PHE A 396 -15.91 5.18 -12.21
N PHE A 397 -16.41 6.42 -12.18
CA PHE A 397 -15.87 7.49 -11.34
C PHE A 397 -16.92 8.01 -10.38
N GLY A 398 -16.54 8.36 -9.16
CA GLY A 398 -17.43 8.91 -8.15
C GLY A 398 -16.77 9.92 -7.25
N ASN A 399 -17.51 10.98 -6.89
CA ASN A 399 -17.08 11.99 -5.92
C ASN A 399 -18.32 12.72 -5.34
N PRO A 400 -18.19 13.64 -4.35
CA PRO A 400 -19.35 14.32 -3.78
C PRO A 400 -20.16 15.14 -4.80
N HIS A 401 -19.51 16.04 -5.56
CA HIS A 401 -20.19 17.01 -6.41
C HIS A 401 -19.64 17.05 -7.84
N PHE A 402 -20.50 17.08 -8.84
CA PHE A 402 -20.12 17.19 -10.25
C PHE A 402 -19.31 18.45 -10.55
N THR A 403 -19.80 19.61 -10.07
CA THR A 403 -19.20 20.91 -10.40
C THR A 403 -17.91 21.20 -9.65
N GLN A 404 -17.65 20.54 -8.52
CA GLN A 404 -16.54 20.85 -7.63
C GLN A 404 -15.48 19.72 -7.60
N ASP A 405 -15.92 18.49 -7.82
CA ASP A 405 -15.11 17.32 -7.49
C ASP A 405 -14.90 16.36 -8.68
N PHE A 406 -15.25 16.76 -9.91
CA PHE A 406 -15.00 15.93 -11.08
C PHE A 406 -13.54 16.06 -11.52
N LEU A 407 -12.69 15.21 -10.95
CA LEU A 407 -11.26 15.21 -11.23
C LEU A 407 -11.00 14.87 -12.70
N TYR A 408 -10.04 15.57 -13.33
CA TYR A 408 -9.62 15.37 -14.72
C TYR A 408 -10.77 15.41 -15.76
N GLN A 409 -11.84 16.13 -15.46
CA GLN A 409 -13.05 16.17 -16.30
C GLN A 409 -12.74 16.45 -17.77
N THR A 410 -11.87 17.42 -18.06
CA THR A 410 -11.54 17.83 -19.43
C THR A 410 -10.79 16.73 -20.19
N GLU A 411 -9.86 16.03 -19.54
CA GLU A 411 -9.13 14.90 -20.13
C GLU A 411 -10.09 13.75 -20.45
N LEU A 412 -10.95 13.36 -19.49
CA LEU A 412 -11.93 12.28 -19.66
C LEU A 412 -12.94 12.60 -20.77
N GLN A 413 -13.37 13.86 -20.89
CA GLN A 413 -14.22 14.30 -22.01
C GLN A 413 -13.48 14.24 -23.35
N GLY A 414 -12.18 14.52 -23.37
CA GLY A 414 -11.32 14.34 -24.52
C GLY A 414 -11.28 12.88 -24.98
N TYR A 415 -11.04 11.96 -24.05
CA TYR A 415 -11.01 10.51 -24.32
C TYR A 415 -12.37 9.95 -24.77
N LEU A 416 -13.48 10.46 -24.20
CA LEU A 416 -14.83 10.11 -24.70
C LEU A 416 -15.02 10.59 -26.14
N LYS A 417 -14.55 11.78 -26.47
CA LYS A 417 -14.69 12.37 -27.81
C LYS A 417 -13.79 11.68 -28.84
N SER A 418 -12.59 11.27 -28.48
CA SER A 418 -11.69 10.52 -29.36
C SER A 418 -12.14 9.08 -29.57
N GLY A 419 -12.93 8.53 -28.64
CA GLY A 419 -13.37 7.14 -28.65
C GLY A 419 -12.45 6.19 -27.89
N LEU A 420 -11.37 6.67 -27.29
CA LEU A 420 -10.52 5.86 -26.39
C LEU A 420 -11.31 5.39 -25.17
N LEU A 421 -12.02 6.29 -24.50
CA LEU A 421 -12.93 5.96 -23.41
C LEU A 421 -14.33 5.71 -23.98
N ASN A 422 -14.75 4.46 -24.11
CA ASN A 422 -16.02 4.09 -24.72
C ASN A 422 -17.20 4.36 -23.80
N LYS A 423 -17.01 4.20 -22.48
CA LYS A 423 -18.03 4.44 -21.47
C LYS A 423 -17.46 5.12 -20.22
N LEU A 424 -18.25 6.05 -19.69
CA LEU A 424 -17.98 6.72 -18.42
C LEU A 424 -19.25 6.71 -17.56
N SER A 425 -19.23 5.96 -16.47
CA SER A 425 -20.31 5.93 -15.47
C SER A 425 -19.92 6.79 -14.28
N VAL A 426 -20.68 7.84 -13.98
CA VAL A 426 -20.38 8.78 -12.91
C VAL A 426 -21.38 8.71 -11.77
N ALA A 427 -20.91 8.89 -10.55
CA ALA A 427 -21.70 8.94 -9.33
C ALA A 427 -21.30 10.16 -8.49
N PHE A 428 -22.18 11.17 -8.41
CA PHE A 428 -21.97 12.34 -7.58
C PHE A 428 -22.91 12.25 -6.38
N SER A 429 -22.36 11.88 -5.23
CA SER A 429 -23.16 11.40 -4.09
C SER A 429 -23.94 12.47 -3.35
N ARG A 430 -23.69 13.76 -3.62
CA ARG A 430 -24.34 14.89 -2.92
C ARG A 430 -25.07 15.87 -3.84
N ASP A 431 -25.24 15.55 -5.11
CA ASP A 431 -25.94 16.41 -6.09
C ASP A 431 -27.45 16.14 -6.14
N GLN A 432 -27.94 15.12 -5.45
CA GLN A 432 -29.34 14.74 -5.35
C GLN A 432 -29.69 14.34 -3.90
N ALA A 433 -30.98 14.15 -3.61
CA ALA A 433 -31.46 13.83 -2.27
C ALA A 433 -30.93 12.47 -1.75
N ASP A 434 -30.95 11.45 -2.60
CA ASP A 434 -30.43 10.13 -2.27
C ASP A 434 -28.97 10.05 -2.71
N LYS A 435 -28.10 9.52 -1.83
CA LYS A 435 -26.69 9.34 -2.16
C LYS A 435 -26.52 8.24 -3.19
N ILE A 436 -25.83 8.56 -4.28
CA ILE A 436 -25.48 7.60 -5.34
C ILE A 436 -23.96 7.45 -5.38
N TYR A 437 -23.49 6.23 -5.28
CA TYR A 437 -22.09 5.87 -5.31
C TYR A 437 -21.78 4.98 -6.53
N VAL A 438 -20.49 4.65 -6.76
CA VAL A 438 -20.08 3.82 -7.88
C VAL A 438 -20.71 2.42 -7.85
N GLN A 439 -20.92 1.83 -6.68
CA GLN A 439 -21.58 0.53 -6.54
C GLN A 439 -23.03 0.55 -7.01
N ASP A 440 -23.73 1.68 -6.94
CA ASP A 440 -25.09 1.83 -7.46
C ASP A 440 -25.04 1.85 -9.00
N ARG A 441 -24.05 2.54 -9.58
CA ARG A 441 -23.84 2.54 -11.04
C ARG A 441 -23.41 1.17 -11.57
N ILE A 442 -22.67 0.37 -10.79
CA ILE A 442 -22.36 -1.02 -11.11
C ILE A 442 -23.66 -1.83 -11.21
N ARG A 443 -24.56 -1.74 -10.22
CA ARG A 443 -25.83 -2.46 -10.24
C ARG A 443 -26.73 -2.02 -11.38
N GLU A 444 -26.84 -0.72 -11.65
CA GLU A 444 -27.62 -0.17 -12.77
C GLU A 444 -27.17 -0.69 -14.15
N ASN A 445 -25.88 -0.93 -14.31
CA ASN A 445 -25.27 -1.41 -15.54
C ASN A 445 -24.91 -2.90 -15.49
N GLY A 446 -25.44 -3.65 -14.53
CA GLY A 446 -24.99 -5.00 -14.19
C GLY A 446 -24.98 -5.97 -15.38
N ALA A 447 -26.04 -6.03 -16.17
CA ALA A 447 -26.13 -6.94 -17.32
C ALA A 447 -25.04 -6.66 -18.38
N GLU A 448 -24.74 -5.37 -18.64
CA GLU A 448 -23.72 -4.99 -19.59
C GLU A 448 -22.31 -5.23 -19.04
N LEU A 449 -22.08 -4.94 -17.73
CA LEU A 449 -20.81 -5.20 -17.08
C LEU A 449 -20.48 -6.70 -17.11
N VAL A 450 -21.47 -7.57 -16.82
CA VAL A 450 -21.30 -9.02 -16.91
C VAL A 450 -21.00 -9.43 -18.36
N ALA A 451 -21.65 -8.83 -19.36
CA ALA A 451 -21.36 -9.12 -20.77
C ALA A 451 -19.92 -8.75 -21.16
N TRP A 452 -19.40 -7.62 -20.65
CA TRP A 452 -17.99 -7.25 -20.85
C TRP A 452 -17.04 -8.26 -20.21
N LEU A 453 -17.31 -8.69 -18.97
CA LEU A 453 -16.51 -9.70 -18.28
C LEU A 453 -16.52 -11.05 -19.01
N ASP A 454 -17.70 -11.49 -19.50
CA ASP A 454 -17.83 -12.71 -20.30
C ASP A 454 -17.11 -12.57 -21.65
N GLY A 455 -17.05 -11.35 -22.20
CA GLY A 455 -16.29 -11.00 -23.40
C GLY A 455 -14.77 -10.92 -23.22
N GLY A 456 -14.26 -11.15 -22.01
CA GLY A 456 -12.82 -11.17 -21.76
C GLY A 456 -12.24 -9.91 -21.11
N ALA A 457 -13.07 -8.92 -20.77
CA ALA A 457 -12.59 -7.69 -20.14
C ALA A 457 -11.84 -7.94 -18.82
N HIS A 458 -10.81 -7.13 -18.57
CA HIS A 458 -10.14 -7.06 -17.28
C HIS A 458 -10.81 -6.02 -16.39
N LEU A 459 -10.92 -6.32 -15.10
CA LEU A 459 -11.56 -5.49 -14.10
C LEU A 459 -10.53 -4.98 -13.09
N TYR A 460 -10.53 -3.67 -12.87
CA TYR A 460 -9.63 -2.97 -11.95
C TYR A 460 -10.41 -2.15 -10.94
N VAL A 461 -10.00 -2.21 -9.67
CA VAL A 461 -10.60 -1.43 -8.58
C VAL A 461 -9.48 -0.71 -7.83
N CYS A 462 -9.58 0.62 -7.68
CA CYS A 462 -8.63 1.42 -6.91
C CYS A 462 -9.35 2.41 -6.00
N GLY A 463 -8.83 2.59 -4.78
CA GLY A 463 -9.28 3.57 -3.79
C GLY A 463 -9.45 3.02 -2.38
N ASP A 464 -10.39 3.56 -1.60
CA ASP A 464 -10.59 3.26 -0.19
C ASP A 464 -10.89 1.77 0.08
N ALA A 465 -10.02 1.14 0.89
CA ALA A 465 -10.12 -0.27 1.25
C ALA A 465 -11.25 -0.56 2.25
N THR A 466 -11.57 0.42 3.14
CA THR A 466 -12.41 0.18 4.31
C THR A 466 -13.89 0.09 3.98
N ARG A 467 -14.37 0.92 3.07
CA ARG A 467 -15.79 1.00 2.66
C ARG A 467 -15.98 0.74 1.18
N MET A 468 -15.33 1.54 0.33
CA MET A 468 -15.55 1.50 -1.12
C MET A 468 -15.26 0.13 -1.72
N ALA A 469 -14.13 -0.48 -1.40
CA ALA A 469 -13.76 -1.78 -1.95
C ALA A 469 -14.76 -2.89 -1.56
N LYS A 470 -15.25 -2.88 -0.32
CA LYS A 470 -16.27 -3.81 0.17
C LYS A 470 -17.61 -3.62 -0.54
N ASP A 471 -18.05 -2.37 -0.69
CA ASP A 471 -19.31 -2.04 -1.36
C ASP A 471 -19.28 -2.38 -2.85
N VAL A 472 -18.14 -2.12 -3.52
CA VAL A 472 -17.91 -2.50 -4.92
C VAL A 472 -17.91 -4.02 -5.07
N HIS A 473 -17.19 -4.72 -4.20
CA HIS A 473 -17.16 -6.20 -4.22
C HIS A 473 -18.56 -6.78 -4.04
N GLN A 474 -19.36 -6.27 -3.09
CA GLN A 474 -20.73 -6.72 -2.91
C GLN A 474 -21.60 -6.44 -4.16
N ALA A 475 -21.44 -5.27 -4.78
CA ALA A 475 -22.18 -4.96 -6.00
C ALA A 475 -21.82 -5.91 -7.17
N LEU A 476 -20.55 -6.30 -7.27
CA LEU A 476 -20.12 -7.30 -8.26
C LEU A 476 -20.75 -8.68 -7.98
N LEU A 477 -20.80 -9.11 -6.72
CA LEU A 477 -21.48 -10.35 -6.33
C LEU A 477 -22.99 -10.30 -6.67
N ASP A 478 -23.65 -9.18 -6.40
CA ASP A 478 -25.08 -8.98 -6.67
C ASP A 478 -25.37 -9.16 -8.17
N ILE A 479 -24.65 -8.43 -9.05
CA ILE A 479 -24.88 -8.47 -10.51
C ILE A 479 -24.57 -9.84 -11.13
N LEU A 480 -23.56 -10.55 -10.62
CA LEU A 480 -23.20 -11.89 -11.07
C LEU A 480 -24.26 -12.92 -10.65
N THR A 481 -24.78 -12.78 -9.42
CA THR A 481 -25.86 -13.61 -8.92
C THR A 481 -27.16 -13.38 -9.72
N ASP A 482 -27.51 -12.13 -10.02
CA ASP A 482 -28.66 -11.76 -10.86
C ASP A 482 -28.51 -12.33 -12.29
N ALA A 483 -27.28 -12.44 -12.79
CA ALA A 483 -26.96 -13.08 -14.06
C ALA A 483 -26.96 -14.63 -14.00
N GLY A 484 -27.32 -15.23 -12.84
CA GLY A 484 -27.39 -16.67 -12.65
C GLY A 484 -26.04 -17.37 -12.54
N LYS A 485 -24.98 -16.63 -12.19
CA LYS A 485 -23.63 -17.17 -12.02
C LYS A 485 -23.39 -17.54 -10.55
N ASP A 486 -22.46 -18.47 -10.29
CA ASP A 486 -21.83 -18.61 -8.98
C ASP A 486 -20.86 -17.44 -8.82
N ALA A 487 -21.30 -16.37 -8.15
CA ALA A 487 -20.62 -15.09 -8.12
C ALA A 487 -19.22 -15.16 -7.48
N GLU A 488 -19.10 -15.88 -6.36
CA GLU A 488 -17.82 -16.05 -5.66
C GLU A 488 -16.83 -16.84 -6.51
N ALA A 489 -17.26 -17.97 -7.09
CA ALA A 489 -16.43 -18.77 -7.96
C ALA A 489 -16.01 -17.99 -9.21
N TYR A 490 -16.91 -17.22 -9.80
CA TYR A 490 -16.62 -16.41 -10.98
C TYR A 490 -15.56 -15.33 -10.69
N LEU A 491 -15.68 -14.59 -9.60
CA LEU A 491 -14.68 -13.60 -9.21
C LEU A 491 -13.34 -14.23 -8.83
N ALA A 492 -13.37 -15.43 -8.22
CA ALA A 492 -12.15 -16.17 -7.95
C ALA A 492 -11.44 -16.60 -9.25
N ASP A 493 -12.19 -17.09 -10.24
CA ASP A 493 -11.65 -17.45 -11.56
C ASP A 493 -11.05 -16.22 -12.29
N LEU A 494 -11.68 -15.05 -12.18
CA LEU A 494 -11.13 -13.82 -12.74
C LEU A 494 -9.83 -13.41 -12.07
N ARG A 495 -9.74 -13.52 -10.73
CA ARG A 495 -8.50 -13.26 -9.98
C ARG A 495 -7.39 -14.25 -10.38
N ASP A 496 -7.71 -15.54 -10.42
CA ASP A 496 -6.76 -16.59 -10.81
C ASP A 496 -6.23 -16.40 -12.24
N ALA A 497 -7.04 -15.80 -13.12
CA ALA A 497 -6.66 -15.44 -14.48
C ALA A 497 -5.93 -14.08 -14.59
N GLY A 498 -5.72 -13.36 -13.50
CA GLY A 498 -5.16 -12.00 -13.49
C GLY A 498 -6.08 -10.94 -14.09
N ARG A 499 -7.38 -11.26 -14.26
CA ARG A 499 -8.38 -10.39 -14.88
C ARG A 499 -9.19 -9.55 -13.89
N TYR A 500 -9.08 -9.79 -12.61
CA TYR A 500 -9.63 -8.95 -11.54
C TYR A 500 -8.50 -8.54 -10.62
N GLN A 501 -8.14 -7.25 -10.65
CA GLN A 501 -7.01 -6.70 -9.91
C GLN A 501 -7.47 -5.51 -9.07
N ARG A 502 -6.92 -5.37 -7.86
CA ARG A 502 -7.27 -4.30 -6.93
C ARG A 502 -6.01 -3.62 -6.40
N ASP A 503 -6.04 -2.30 -6.32
CA ASP A 503 -5.05 -1.45 -5.65
C ASP A 503 -5.80 -0.55 -4.65
N VAL A 504 -6.05 -1.10 -3.45
CA VAL A 504 -6.89 -0.45 -2.42
C VAL A 504 -6.07 -0.17 -1.16
N TYR A 505 -6.26 1.00 -0.55
CA TYR A 505 -5.44 1.55 0.54
C TYR A 505 -6.28 2.24 1.63
#